data_a718f91252ee2eb4df3213a043cdf3d2
#
_entry.id   a718f91252ee2eb4df3213a043cdf3d2
#
_cell.length_a   1.000
_cell.length_b   1.000
_cell.length_c   1.000
_cell.angle_alpha   90.00
_cell.angle_beta   90.00
_cell.angle_gamma   90.00
#
_symmetry.space_group_name_H-M   'P 1'
#
loop_
_entity.id
_entity.type
_entity.pdbx_description
1 polymer ?
#
loop_
_entity_poly.entity_id
_entity_poly.type
_entity_poly.pdbx_seq_one_letter_code
_entity_poly.pdbx_strand_id
1 'polypeptide(L)'
;MFPWMTALENACFGLRMLGAEPGEREFKAKELFSRFGIAGWESAYPHQLSVGMKQRVATIRGFISRPDLLLMDEPFAALDAQTRMDLQQELLEMWGNSGVGVLFVTHDVDEAVLLCDRILMLGGKPGTIVAEAPIPLPRPRPAEMAMDAEFLNLKRHVLAEMRRLRD
;
A
#
# COMPACT_ATOMS: atom_id res chain seq x y z
N MET A 1 -12.87 3.51 -5.14
CA MET A 1 -14.00 2.60 -4.82
C MET A 1 -15.20 2.95 -5.68
N PHE A 2 -16.03 1.96 -6.04
CA PHE A 2 -17.28 2.18 -6.76
C PHE A 2 -18.35 2.65 -5.77
N PRO A 3 -18.92 3.87 -5.94
CA PRO A 3 -19.82 4.46 -4.94
C PRO A 3 -21.18 3.74 -4.79
N TRP A 4 -21.59 2.97 -5.79
CA TRP A 4 -22.83 2.18 -5.82
C TRP A 4 -22.67 0.74 -5.29
N MET A 5 -21.47 0.36 -4.87
CA MET A 5 -21.18 -0.95 -4.28
C MET A 5 -20.87 -0.80 -2.79
N THR A 6 -21.26 -1.80 -2.01
CA THR A 6 -20.87 -1.90 -0.60
C THR A 6 -19.34 -2.11 -0.46
N ALA A 7 -18.82 -2.02 0.75
CA ALA A 7 -17.42 -2.29 1.04
C ALA A 7 -17.02 -3.72 0.64
N LEU A 8 -17.86 -4.70 0.97
CA LEU A 8 -17.64 -6.11 0.61
C LEU A 8 -17.65 -6.32 -0.92
N GLU A 9 -18.62 -5.76 -1.61
CA GLU A 9 -18.70 -5.84 -3.07
C GLU A 9 -17.48 -5.19 -3.74
N ASN A 10 -17.03 -4.04 -3.23
CA ASN A 10 -15.81 -3.39 -3.70
C ASN A 10 -14.58 -4.27 -3.48
N ALA A 11 -14.43 -4.87 -2.30
CA ALA A 11 -13.31 -5.77 -2.00
C ALA A 11 -13.31 -7.01 -2.91
N CYS A 12 -14.50 -7.60 -3.12
CA CYS A 12 -14.67 -8.80 -3.94
C CYS A 12 -14.61 -8.55 -5.45
N PHE A 13 -14.53 -7.30 -5.90
CA PHE A 13 -14.69 -6.96 -7.32
C PHE A 13 -13.70 -7.70 -8.23
N GLY A 14 -12.41 -7.76 -7.87
CA GLY A 14 -11.40 -8.47 -8.65
C GLY A 14 -11.71 -9.96 -8.78
N LEU A 15 -12.04 -10.63 -7.68
CA LEU A 15 -12.40 -12.05 -7.67
C LEU A 15 -13.68 -12.32 -8.47
N ARG A 16 -14.65 -11.39 -8.42
CA ARG A 16 -15.88 -11.49 -9.23
C ARG A 16 -15.56 -11.46 -10.72
N MET A 17 -14.65 -10.59 -11.17
CA MET A 17 -14.24 -10.51 -12.57
C MET A 17 -13.46 -11.75 -13.03
N LEU A 18 -12.78 -12.43 -12.12
CA LEU A 18 -12.10 -13.71 -12.37
C LEU A 18 -13.06 -14.93 -12.31
N GLY A 19 -14.35 -14.72 -12.07
CA GLY A 19 -15.35 -15.80 -12.06
C GLY A 19 -15.38 -16.62 -10.76
N ALA A 20 -14.79 -16.12 -9.65
CA ALA A 20 -14.85 -16.83 -8.38
C ALA A 20 -16.28 -16.91 -7.83
N GLU A 21 -16.61 -18.05 -7.21
CA GLU A 21 -17.91 -18.30 -6.63
C GLU A 21 -18.25 -17.29 -5.51
N PRO A 22 -19.53 -16.87 -5.38
CA PRO A 22 -19.95 -15.87 -4.39
C PRO A 22 -19.49 -16.20 -2.95
N GLY A 23 -19.72 -17.41 -2.50
CA GLY A 23 -19.36 -17.84 -1.15
C GLY A 23 -17.87 -17.79 -0.88
N GLU A 24 -17.04 -18.21 -1.85
CA GLU A 24 -15.59 -18.21 -1.73
C GLU A 24 -15.02 -16.78 -1.64
N ARG A 25 -15.45 -15.88 -2.54
CA ARG A 25 -14.95 -14.50 -2.55
C ARG A 25 -15.37 -13.71 -1.31
N GLU A 26 -16.61 -13.93 -0.83
CA GLU A 26 -17.09 -13.30 0.40
C GLU A 26 -16.35 -13.80 1.64
N PHE A 27 -16.08 -15.10 1.73
CA PHE A 27 -15.31 -15.67 2.82
C PHE A 27 -13.91 -15.05 2.89
N LYS A 28 -13.18 -15.02 1.75
CA LYS A 28 -11.84 -14.42 1.67
C LYS A 28 -11.86 -12.93 2.03
N ALA A 29 -12.86 -12.19 1.56
CA ALA A 29 -12.96 -10.76 1.86
C ALA A 29 -13.23 -10.52 3.35
N LYS A 30 -14.14 -11.27 3.98
CA LYS A 30 -14.44 -11.14 5.42
C LYS A 30 -13.24 -11.48 6.30
N GLU A 31 -12.43 -12.47 5.92
CA GLU A 31 -11.18 -12.77 6.59
C GLU A 31 -10.22 -11.57 6.57
N LEU A 32 -10.06 -10.93 5.40
CA LEU A 32 -9.26 -9.72 5.26
C LEU A 32 -9.87 -8.53 6.00
N PHE A 33 -11.19 -8.35 5.98
CA PHE A 33 -11.87 -7.32 6.78
C PHE A 33 -11.55 -7.44 8.27
N SER A 34 -11.56 -8.66 8.79
CA SER A 34 -11.16 -8.91 10.17
C SER A 34 -9.70 -8.53 10.45
N ARG A 35 -8.78 -8.94 9.56
CA ARG A 35 -7.34 -8.62 9.69
C ARG A 35 -7.06 -7.12 9.62
N PHE A 36 -7.79 -6.38 8.78
CA PHE A 36 -7.67 -4.93 8.61
C PHE A 36 -8.55 -4.12 9.59
N GLY A 37 -9.10 -4.75 10.64
CA GLY A 37 -9.87 -4.05 11.66
C GLY A 37 -11.12 -3.33 11.16
N ILE A 38 -11.72 -3.79 10.05
CA ILE A 38 -12.95 -3.24 9.48
C ILE A 38 -14.10 -4.25 9.41
N ALA A 39 -14.04 -5.30 10.23
CA ALA A 39 -15.15 -6.23 10.40
C ALA A 39 -16.41 -5.49 10.89
N GLY A 40 -17.58 -5.88 10.37
CA GLY A 40 -18.85 -5.22 10.66
C GLY A 40 -19.21 -4.07 9.69
N TRP A 41 -18.28 -3.69 8.78
CA TRP A 41 -18.53 -2.64 7.79
C TRP A 41 -18.77 -3.17 6.37
N GLU A 42 -19.00 -4.47 6.23
CA GLU A 42 -19.17 -5.17 4.96
C GLU A 42 -20.29 -4.59 4.10
N SER A 43 -21.40 -4.22 4.77
CA SER A 43 -22.61 -3.68 4.12
C SER A 43 -22.58 -2.16 3.91
N ALA A 44 -21.56 -1.47 4.45
CA ALA A 44 -21.48 -0.03 4.35
C ALA A 44 -21.11 0.41 2.92
N TYR A 45 -21.72 1.51 2.48
CA TYR A 45 -21.35 2.17 1.24
C TYR A 45 -20.15 3.12 1.43
N PRO A 46 -19.40 3.47 0.38
CA PRO A 46 -18.23 4.32 0.48
C PRO A 46 -18.45 5.66 1.23
N HIS A 47 -19.62 6.27 1.09
CA HIS A 47 -19.93 7.53 1.78
C HIS A 47 -20.11 7.39 3.30
N GLN A 48 -20.28 6.16 3.79
CA GLN A 48 -20.43 5.84 5.23
C GLN A 48 -19.08 5.49 5.88
N LEU A 49 -18.00 5.35 5.09
CA LEU A 49 -16.68 4.95 5.56
C LEU A 49 -15.76 6.15 5.77
N SER A 50 -14.91 6.08 6.77
CA SER A 50 -13.79 7.03 6.92
C SER A 50 -12.78 6.89 5.77
N VAL A 51 -11.88 7.86 5.62
CA VAL A 51 -10.83 7.81 4.60
C VAL A 51 -9.94 6.59 4.78
N GLY A 52 -9.52 6.30 6.03
CA GLY A 52 -8.71 5.12 6.34
C GLY A 52 -9.42 3.80 6.04
N MET A 53 -10.72 3.69 6.36
CA MET A 53 -11.52 2.51 6.01
C MET A 53 -11.65 2.32 4.51
N LYS A 54 -11.86 3.40 3.74
CA LYS A 54 -11.86 3.34 2.27
C LYS A 54 -10.54 2.82 1.73
N GLN A 55 -9.44 3.26 2.33
CA GLN A 55 -8.10 2.84 1.94
C GLN A 55 -7.88 1.34 2.24
N ARG A 56 -8.31 0.86 3.42
CA ARG A 56 -8.28 -0.57 3.76
C ARG A 56 -9.05 -1.42 2.75
N VAL A 57 -10.27 -1.02 2.41
CA VAL A 57 -11.07 -1.73 1.38
C VAL A 57 -10.38 -1.71 0.03
N ALA A 58 -9.76 -0.59 -0.38
CA ALA A 58 -9.02 -0.49 -1.64
C ALA A 58 -7.78 -1.41 -1.65
N THR A 59 -7.06 -1.49 -0.54
CA THR A 59 -5.91 -2.39 -0.36
C THR A 59 -6.36 -3.85 -0.43
N ILE A 60 -7.41 -4.23 0.30
CA ILE A 60 -8.00 -5.58 0.25
C ILE A 60 -8.39 -5.94 -1.19
N ARG A 61 -9.07 -5.04 -1.90
CA ARG A 61 -9.46 -5.23 -3.30
C ARG A 61 -8.28 -5.53 -4.21
N GLY A 62 -7.13 -4.87 -3.98
CA GLY A 62 -5.90 -5.09 -4.75
C GLY A 62 -5.29 -6.47 -4.50
N PHE A 63 -5.19 -6.86 -3.23
CA PHE A 63 -4.50 -8.09 -2.84
C PHE A 63 -5.34 -9.36 -2.92
N ILE A 64 -6.67 -9.26 -2.78
CA ILE A 64 -7.55 -10.45 -2.66
C ILE A 64 -7.47 -11.38 -3.87
N SER A 65 -7.22 -10.83 -5.05
CA SER A 65 -7.07 -11.58 -6.31
C SER A 65 -5.67 -12.19 -6.49
N ARG A 66 -4.73 -11.92 -5.56
CA ARG A 66 -3.34 -12.37 -5.63
C ARG A 66 -2.69 -12.10 -7.00
N PRO A 67 -2.61 -10.84 -7.43
CA PRO A 67 -2.01 -10.49 -8.71
C PRO A 67 -0.50 -10.74 -8.69
N ASP A 68 0.12 -10.94 -9.86
CA ASP A 68 1.58 -11.00 -9.96
C ASP A 68 2.21 -9.63 -9.66
N LEU A 69 1.53 -8.54 -10.04
CA LEU A 69 1.96 -7.16 -9.80
C LEU A 69 0.78 -6.29 -9.36
N LEU A 70 0.94 -5.59 -8.24
CA LEU A 70 0.01 -4.59 -7.74
C LEU A 70 0.58 -3.18 -7.94
N LEU A 71 -0.22 -2.29 -8.51
CA LEU A 71 0.12 -0.88 -8.68
C LEU A 71 -0.56 -0.05 -7.58
N MET A 72 0.22 0.71 -6.82
CA MET A 72 -0.27 1.59 -5.76
C MET A 72 0.21 3.02 -6.01
N ASP A 73 -0.73 3.93 -6.23
CA ASP A 73 -0.46 5.34 -6.53
C ASP A 73 -0.88 6.20 -5.33
N GLU A 74 0.11 6.74 -4.63
CA GLU A 74 -0.02 7.58 -3.42
C GLU A 74 -1.07 7.06 -2.40
N PRO A 75 -1.03 5.77 -2.00
CA PRO A 75 -2.14 5.16 -1.25
C PRO A 75 -2.36 5.77 0.14
N PHE A 76 -1.40 6.50 0.69
CA PHE A 76 -1.48 7.04 2.06
C PHE A 76 -1.54 8.58 2.11
N ALA A 77 -1.57 9.28 0.97
CA ALA A 77 -1.48 10.73 0.92
C ALA A 77 -2.60 11.47 1.68
N ALA A 78 -3.81 10.90 1.75
CA ALA A 78 -4.98 11.52 2.37
C ALA A 78 -5.19 11.13 3.85
N LEU A 79 -4.22 10.44 4.47
CA LEU A 79 -4.35 9.89 5.83
C LEU A 79 -3.65 10.77 6.87
N ASP A 80 -4.23 10.82 8.08
CA ASP A 80 -3.51 11.32 9.24
C ASP A 80 -2.32 10.41 9.61
N ALA A 81 -1.39 10.92 10.42
CA ALA A 81 -0.14 10.24 10.73
C ALA A 81 -0.34 8.87 11.38
N GLN A 82 -1.28 8.75 12.36
CA GLN A 82 -1.50 7.49 13.07
C GLN A 82 -2.12 6.44 12.14
N THR A 83 -3.20 6.79 11.45
CA THR A 83 -3.86 5.90 10.47
C THR A 83 -2.90 5.46 9.37
N ARG A 84 -1.99 6.34 8.94
CA ARG A 84 -0.96 6.03 7.95
C ARG A 84 0.00 4.96 8.46
N MET A 85 0.55 5.11 9.67
CA MET A 85 1.46 4.15 10.29
C MET A 85 0.80 2.77 10.43
N ASP A 86 -0.43 2.73 10.92
CA ASP A 86 -1.18 1.48 11.09
C ASP A 86 -1.37 0.77 9.73
N LEU A 87 -1.77 1.50 8.70
CA LEU A 87 -1.98 0.94 7.35
C LEU A 87 -0.68 0.50 6.67
N GLN A 88 0.42 1.21 6.88
CA GLN A 88 1.74 0.80 6.38
C GLN A 88 2.16 -0.54 7.01
N GLN A 89 1.96 -0.70 8.32
CA GLN A 89 2.27 -1.94 9.01
C GLN A 89 1.37 -3.10 8.54
N GLU A 90 0.06 -2.87 8.43
CA GLU A 90 -0.90 -3.85 7.89
C GLU A 90 -0.52 -4.28 6.46
N LEU A 91 -0.09 -3.32 5.61
CA LEU A 91 0.37 -3.58 4.26
C LEU A 91 1.62 -4.47 4.24
N LEU A 92 2.63 -4.14 5.06
CA LEU A 92 3.87 -4.92 5.16
C LEU A 92 3.62 -6.36 5.60
N GLU A 93 2.75 -6.58 6.58
CA GLU A 93 2.37 -7.91 7.06
C GLU A 93 1.66 -8.74 5.98
N MET A 94 0.75 -8.11 5.24
CA MET A 94 0.05 -8.78 4.15
C MET A 94 0.97 -9.09 2.99
N TRP A 95 1.83 -8.15 2.62
CA TRP A 95 2.75 -8.28 1.51
C TRP A 95 3.82 -9.35 1.77
N GLY A 96 4.42 -9.36 2.98
CA GLY A 96 5.50 -10.28 3.33
C GLY A 96 5.22 -11.77 3.08
N ASN A 97 3.93 -12.16 3.09
CA ASN A 97 3.49 -13.54 2.88
C ASN A 97 2.75 -13.77 1.55
N SER A 98 2.65 -12.75 0.70
CA SER A 98 1.76 -12.81 -0.49
C SER A 98 2.45 -13.30 -1.75
N GLY A 99 3.76 -13.11 -1.90
CA GLY A 99 4.50 -13.30 -3.14
C GLY A 99 4.17 -12.28 -4.25
N VAL A 100 3.35 -11.26 -3.96
CA VAL A 100 2.93 -10.23 -4.92
C VAL A 100 4.04 -9.21 -5.12
N GLY A 101 4.39 -8.91 -6.38
CA GLY A 101 5.20 -7.74 -6.72
C GLY A 101 4.40 -6.46 -6.49
N VAL A 102 5.00 -5.40 -5.95
CA VAL A 102 4.32 -4.11 -5.76
C VAL A 102 5.13 -3.00 -6.41
N LEU A 103 4.49 -2.24 -7.29
CA LEU A 103 4.98 -0.96 -7.76
C LEU A 103 4.26 0.13 -6.99
N PHE A 104 5.01 0.81 -6.13
CA PHE A 104 4.51 1.80 -5.19
C PHE A 104 4.95 3.20 -5.60
N VAL A 105 4.01 4.11 -5.86
CA VAL A 105 4.29 5.51 -6.16
C VAL A 105 4.01 6.35 -4.92
N THR A 106 4.99 7.13 -4.49
CA THR A 106 4.87 8.07 -3.37
C THR A 106 5.82 9.25 -3.56
N HIS A 107 5.51 10.36 -2.96
CA HIS A 107 6.41 11.51 -2.79
C HIS A 107 7.02 11.56 -1.37
N ASP A 108 6.66 10.63 -0.49
CA ASP A 108 7.16 10.53 0.88
C ASP A 108 8.37 9.57 0.93
N VAL A 109 9.53 10.11 1.33
CA VAL A 109 10.78 9.33 1.39
C VAL A 109 10.76 8.31 2.53
N ASP A 110 10.07 8.59 3.64
CA ASP A 110 9.93 7.64 4.73
C ASP A 110 9.14 6.41 4.29
N GLU A 111 8.04 6.61 3.56
CA GLU A 111 7.29 5.51 2.95
C GLU A 111 8.15 4.70 1.99
N ALA A 112 8.87 5.37 1.10
CA ALA A 112 9.70 4.70 0.11
C ALA A 112 10.80 3.83 0.77
N VAL A 113 11.48 4.34 1.80
CA VAL A 113 12.53 3.59 2.53
C VAL A 113 11.93 2.45 3.37
N LEU A 114 10.77 2.67 4.01
CA LEU A 114 10.14 1.66 4.86
C LEU A 114 9.57 0.49 4.04
N LEU A 115 8.90 0.81 2.93
CA LEU A 115 8.07 -0.17 2.20
C LEU A 115 8.82 -0.85 1.06
N CYS A 116 9.71 -0.14 0.33
CA CYS A 116 10.29 -0.63 -0.90
C CYS A 116 11.68 -1.28 -0.70
N ASP A 117 12.01 -2.25 -1.55
CA ASP A 117 13.35 -2.85 -1.59
C ASP A 117 14.27 -2.12 -2.58
N ARG A 118 13.66 -1.30 -3.45
CA ARG A 118 14.32 -0.49 -4.48
C ARG A 118 13.51 0.77 -4.75
N ILE A 119 14.18 1.92 -4.79
CA ILE A 119 13.56 3.21 -5.09
C ILE A 119 14.05 3.67 -6.47
N LEU A 120 13.12 3.99 -7.36
CA LEU A 120 13.39 4.62 -8.65
C LEU A 120 12.98 6.09 -8.56
N MET A 121 13.91 7.00 -8.83
CA MET A 121 13.64 8.43 -8.81
C MET A 121 13.32 8.91 -10.23
N LEU A 122 12.19 9.59 -10.37
CA LEU A 122 11.75 10.16 -11.63
C LEU A 122 12.10 11.64 -11.69
N GLY A 123 12.63 12.10 -12.83
CA GLY A 123 12.93 13.49 -13.07
C GLY A 123 12.77 13.85 -14.54
N GLY A 124 12.87 15.16 -14.84
CA GLY A 124 12.78 15.67 -16.20
C GLY A 124 11.36 15.80 -16.77
N LYS A 125 11.27 16.38 -17.96
CA LYS A 125 10.03 16.48 -18.77
C LYS A 125 10.40 16.19 -20.23
N PRO A 126 9.98 15.02 -20.79
CA PRO A 126 9.15 13.97 -20.17
C PRO A 126 9.86 13.27 -19.01
N GLY A 127 9.08 12.66 -18.08
CA GLY A 127 9.60 11.96 -16.92
C GLY A 127 10.46 10.75 -17.32
N THR A 128 11.67 10.68 -16.77
CA THR A 128 12.61 9.57 -16.96
C THR A 128 13.13 9.08 -15.63
N ILE A 129 13.62 7.84 -15.54
CA ILE A 129 14.34 7.35 -14.36
C ILE A 129 15.72 8.00 -14.38
N VAL A 130 16.00 8.81 -13.36
CA VAL A 130 17.24 9.61 -13.26
C VAL A 130 18.19 9.08 -12.18
N ALA A 131 17.68 8.31 -11.23
CA ALA A 131 18.47 7.61 -10.23
C ALA A 131 17.74 6.38 -9.69
N GLU A 132 18.52 5.47 -9.11
CA GLU A 132 18.05 4.27 -8.43
C GLU A 132 18.79 4.11 -7.09
N ALA A 133 18.05 3.76 -6.03
CA ALA A 133 18.62 3.48 -4.72
C ALA A 133 18.11 2.11 -4.23
N PRO A 134 18.99 1.13 -3.99
CA PRO A 134 18.63 -0.09 -3.30
C PRO A 134 18.40 0.19 -1.82
N ILE A 135 17.46 -0.53 -1.22
CA ILE A 135 17.14 -0.44 0.22
C ILE A 135 17.41 -1.81 0.85
N PRO A 136 18.62 -2.07 1.34
CA PRO A 136 19.03 -3.37 1.85
C PRO A 136 18.55 -3.64 3.29
N LEU A 137 17.53 -2.94 3.76
CA LEU A 137 16.94 -3.18 5.08
C LEU A 137 16.28 -4.56 5.12
N PRO A 138 16.53 -5.37 6.15
CA PRO A 138 15.90 -6.68 6.28
C PRO A 138 14.38 -6.56 6.50
N ARG A 139 13.65 -7.63 6.15
CA ARG A 139 12.23 -7.77 6.48
C ARG A 139 12.07 -8.79 7.62
N PRO A 140 11.08 -8.67 8.50
CA PRO A 140 10.05 -7.63 8.56
C PRO A 140 10.60 -6.25 8.97
N ARG A 141 9.97 -5.17 8.50
CA ARG A 141 10.31 -3.78 8.84
C ARG A 141 9.21 -3.19 9.74
N PRO A 142 9.37 -3.26 11.07
CA PRO A 142 8.43 -2.62 11.98
C PRO A 142 8.55 -1.09 11.90
N ALA A 143 7.50 -0.37 12.28
CA ALA A 143 7.45 1.09 12.20
C ALA A 143 8.59 1.77 13.00
N GLU A 144 9.01 1.15 14.11
CA GLU A 144 10.11 1.63 14.98
C GLU A 144 11.45 1.69 14.23
N MET A 145 11.63 0.87 13.18
CA MET A 145 12.85 0.89 12.34
C MET A 145 13.11 2.26 11.72
N ALA A 146 12.08 3.09 11.56
CA ALA A 146 12.23 4.47 11.08
C ALA A 146 13.13 5.36 11.95
N MET A 147 13.40 4.95 13.19
CA MET A 147 14.31 5.64 14.11
C MET A 147 15.74 5.07 14.11
N ASP A 148 15.98 3.98 13.42
CA ASP A 148 17.29 3.33 13.37
C ASP A 148 18.29 4.14 12.55
N ALA A 149 19.57 4.08 12.95
CA ALA A 149 20.63 4.81 12.26
C ALA A 149 20.78 4.41 10.79
N GLU A 150 20.58 3.13 10.46
CA GLU A 150 20.63 2.61 9.09
C GLU A 150 19.51 3.17 8.23
N PHE A 151 18.26 3.18 8.72
CA PHE A 151 17.13 3.80 8.06
C PHE A 151 17.38 5.29 7.81
N LEU A 152 17.81 6.03 8.83
CA LEU A 152 18.09 7.46 8.73
C LEU A 152 19.22 7.78 7.74
N ASN A 153 20.21 6.91 7.62
CA ASN A 153 21.28 7.06 6.63
C ASN A 153 20.78 6.86 5.20
N LEU A 154 19.95 5.82 4.98
CA LEU A 154 19.31 5.58 3.68
C LEU A 154 18.40 6.74 3.29
N LYS A 155 17.56 7.22 4.21
CA LYS A 155 16.72 8.41 4.00
C LYS A 155 17.54 9.63 3.60
N ARG A 156 18.64 9.91 4.30
CA ARG A 156 19.54 11.03 3.94
C ARG A 156 20.12 10.87 2.54
N HIS A 157 20.55 9.65 2.18
CA HIS A 157 21.07 9.35 0.85
C HIS A 157 20.03 9.63 -0.23
N VAL A 158 18.82 9.10 -0.09
CA VAL A 158 17.70 9.33 -1.05
C VAL A 158 17.40 10.82 -1.17
N LEU A 159 17.29 11.54 -0.05
CA LEU A 159 17.05 12.99 -0.06
C LEU A 159 18.19 13.78 -0.74
N ALA A 160 19.45 13.37 -0.56
CA ALA A 160 20.59 14.01 -1.20
C ALA A 160 20.53 13.81 -2.74
N GLU A 161 20.25 12.60 -3.21
CA GLU A 161 20.08 12.33 -4.63
C GLU A 161 18.90 13.13 -5.23
N MET A 162 17.75 13.16 -4.55
CA MET A 162 16.60 13.97 -5.01
C MET A 162 16.90 15.46 -5.12
N ARG A 163 17.77 16.01 -4.25
CA ARG A 163 18.20 17.43 -4.35
C ARG A 163 19.08 17.66 -5.57
N ARG A 164 20.05 16.77 -5.83
CA ARG A 164 20.94 16.87 -7.01
C ARG A 164 20.18 16.85 -8.34
N LEU A 165 19.00 16.23 -8.36
CA LEU A 165 18.18 16.10 -9.54
C LEU A 165 17.26 17.31 -9.80
N ARG A 166 17.19 18.25 -8.83
CA ARG A 166 16.41 19.50 -8.95
C ARG A 166 17.25 20.68 -9.44
N ASP A 167 18.55 20.59 -9.27
CA ASP A 167 19.56 21.57 -9.75
C ASP A 167 19.98 21.24 -11.19
#